data_4d29dd654e790e25eb10ce9cc2ff39af
#
_entry.id   4d29dd654e790e25eb10ce9cc2ff39af
#
_cell.length_a   1.000
_cell.length_b   1.000
_cell.length_c   1.000
_cell.angle_alpha   90.00
_cell.angle_beta   90.00
_cell.angle_gamma   90.00
#
_symmetry.space_group_name_H-M   'P 1'
#
loop_
_entity.id
_entity.type
_entity.pdbx_description
1 polymer ?
#
loop_
_entity_poly.entity_id
_entity_poly.type
_entity_poly.pdbx_seq_one_letter_code
_entity_poly.pdbx_strand_id
1 'polypeptide(L)'
;ANDIVETKDGYLWIGTYSGLYRFDGSTFDTMSDMKDVKNVNCLFEDEEGRLWIGTNDNGVSIYVRDKISNILTVQNDLASNSIRCIAEDEQGNYYIGTSDALSIVTISNGLKVRKTLQEIMYARSIAIGKAGDVAVVNNSGQLFIINNQMIKETFTLKTGNAETFYTCCKYMDNGDLLVGTTTNEMYRLRKTNGKYRTIKRYTTGNLQQISSIASDDQGNYWVCSGSGIGYLQGEKFHTFDTNTFNSSIDNMTMDYQGNLWFTSSRLGLLKLSKTCFTDLFRQYSLEKRVVNTVTKWQDCIYIGTDDGLQIIDEKQQCVSDNKLTRKLRGRRIRCMTVDSAGHLWIAISGEEGLLEVTPSLQITEYGPNKGTISNRFRTVMELKDGTMAASENTGIDFIRNGKVVATIGEEDGLGNPQILCML
;
A
#
# COMPACT_ATOMS: atom_id res chain seq x y z
N ALA A 1 8.91 -11.80 -9.53
CA ALA A 1 8.96 -10.54 -10.28
C ALA A 1 10.31 -9.88 -10.04
N ASN A 2 10.92 -9.32 -11.08
CA ASN A 2 12.26 -8.71 -10.99
C ASN A 2 12.16 -7.20 -10.87
N ASP A 3 11.25 -6.59 -11.61
CA ASP A 3 11.08 -5.15 -11.64
C ASP A 3 9.62 -4.76 -11.85
N ILE A 4 9.28 -3.52 -11.49
CA ILE A 4 7.94 -2.96 -11.61
C ILE A 4 8.01 -1.45 -11.85
N VAL A 5 7.19 -0.95 -12.77
CA VAL A 5 7.02 0.46 -13.03
C VAL A 5 5.57 0.78 -13.31
N GLU A 6 5.09 1.91 -12.82
CA GLU A 6 3.83 2.49 -13.28
C GLU A 6 4.12 3.45 -14.43
N THR A 7 3.32 3.37 -15.50
CA THR A 7 3.39 4.28 -16.63
C THR A 7 2.33 5.39 -16.52
N LYS A 8 2.58 6.52 -17.18
CA LYS A 8 1.73 7.73 -17.14
C LYS A 8 0.28 7.49 -17.57
N ASP A 9 0.03 6.41 -18.29
CA ASP A 9 -1.31 5.95 -18.67
C ASP A 9 -2.02 5.12 -17.56
N GLY A 10 -1.35 4.94 -16.41
CA GLY A 10 -1.91 4.31 -15.21
C GLY A 10 -1.81 2.79 -15.17
N TYR A 11 -1.11 2.15 -16.12
CA TYR A 11 -0.83 0.73 -16.03
C TYR A 11 0.41 0.45 -15.18
N LEU A 12 0.35 -0.66 -14.42
CA LEU A 12 1.55 -1.22 -13.79
C LEU A 12 2.13 -2.30 -14.70
N TRP A 13 3.40 -2.17 -15.00
CA TRP A 13 4.16 -3.14 -15.78
C TRP A 13 5.09 -3.92 -14.88
N ILE A 14 5.09 -5.24 -15.01
CA ILE A 14 5.85 -6.15 -14.17
C ILE A 14 6.76 -7.00 -15.06
N GLY A 15 8.06 -6.86 -14.84
CA GLY A 15 9.08 -7.66 -15.50
C GLY A 15 9.35 -8.96 -14.74
N THR A 16 9.39 -10.08 -15.47
CA THR A 16 9.67 -11.39 -14.90
C THR A 16 10.60 -12.21 -15.79
N TYR A 17 11.07 -13.35 -15.31
CA TYR A 17 11.82 -14.31 -16.14
C TYR A 17 10.99 -14.87 -17.28
N SER A 18 9.68 -15.03 -17.09
CA SER A 18 8.78 -15.58 -18.11
C SER A 18 8.32 -14.54 -19.13
N GLY A 19 8.54 -13.26 -18.87
CA GLY A 19 8.16 -12.14 -19.75
C GLY A 19 7.59 -10.95 -19.00
N LEU A 20 6.77 -10.19 -19.72
CA LEU A 20 6.17 -8.95 -19.27
C LEU A 20 4.69 -9.14 -18.95
N TYR A 21 4.25 -8.55 -17.86
CA TYR A 21 2.85 -8.50 -17.45
C TYR A 21 2.41 -7.05 -17.32
N ARG A 22 1.14 -6.79 -17.63
CA ARG A 22 0.48 -5.49 -17.44
C ARG A 22 -0.70 -5.65 -16.48
N PHE A 23 -0.83 -4.75 -15.53
CA PHE A 23 -1.95 -4.72 -14.59
C PHE A 23 -2.74 -3.42 -14.78
N ASP A 24 -4.06 -3.54 -14.94
CA ASP A 24 -4.98 -2.43 -15.21
C ASP A 24 -5.73 -1.91 -13.98
N GLY A 25 -5.36 -2.40 -12.79
CA GLY A 25 -6.05 -2.13 -11.52
C GLY A 25 -6.98 -3.26 -11.07
N SER A 26 -7.33 -4.20 -11.96
CA SER A 26 -8.19 -5.36 -11.68
C SER A 26 -7.61 -6.68 -12.15
N THR A 27 -7.03 -6.73 -13.35
CA THR A 27 -6.53 -7.96 -13.99
C THR A 27 -5.07 -7.85 -14.40
N PHE A 28 -4.38 -9.00 -14.37
CA PHE A 28 -3.04 -9.14 -14.91
C PHE A 28 -3.08 -9.75 -16.30
N ASP A 29 -2.70 -8.99 -17.30
CA ASP A 29 -2.58 -9.46 -18.68
C ASP A 29 -1.14 -9.90 -18.95
N THR A 30 -0.99 -11.06 -19.56
CA THR A 30 0.30 -11.55 -20.05
C THR A 30 0.53 -11.01 -21.45
N MET A 31 1.67 -10.35 -21.67
CA MET A 31 2.04 -9.82 -22.99
C MET A 31 2.67 -10.92 -23.85
N SER A 32 1.91 -12.02 -24.08
CA SER A 32 2.38 -13.23 -24.78
C SER A 32 2.79 -13.01 -26.24
N ASP A 33 2.26 -11.98 -26.87
CA ASP A 33 2.57 -11.63 -28.26
C ASP A 33 3.98 -11.04 -28.44
N MET A 34 4.60 -10.61 -27.36
CA MET A 34 5.97 -10.11 -27.33
C MET A 34 6.98 -11.24 -27.12
N LYS A 35 7.14 -12.10 -28.14
CA LYS A 35 7.95 -13.33 -28.05
C LYS A 35 9.41 -13.11 -27.65
N ASP A 36 9.98 -11.95 -27.99
CA ASP A 36 11.37 -11.60 -27.72
C ASP A 36 11.58 -10.88 -26.37
N VAL A 37 10.48 -10.57 -25.66
CA VAL A 37 10.51 -9.95 -24.33
C VAL A 37 10.39 -11.02 -23.24
N LYS A 38 11.53 -11.67 -22.97
CA LYS A 38 11.68 -12.66 -21.87
C LYS A 38 12.86 -12.27 -21.01
N ASN A 39 13.00 -12.88 -19.84
CA ASN A 39 14.06 -12.58 -18.89
C ASN A 39 14.18 -11.07 -18.62
N VAL A 40 13.03 -10.41 -18.33
CA VAL A 40 13.01 -8.98 -18.07
C VAL A 40 13.72 -8.68 -16.75
N ASN A 41 14.77 -7.88 -16.79
CA ASN A 41 15.55 -7.48 -15.64
C ASN A 41 15.16 -6.11 -15.10
N CYS A 42 14.88 -5.15 -15.99
CA CYS A 42 14.52 -3.79 -15.60
C CYS A 42 13.48 -3.19 -16.54
N LEU A 43 12.70 -2.29 -15.99
CA LEU A 43 11.67 -1.51 -16.65
C LEU A 43 11.92 -0.02 -16.35
N PHE A 44 11.70 0.82 -17.35
CA PHE A 44 11.84 2.26 -17.19
C PHE A 44 10.86 2.97 -18.12
N GLU A 45 10.08 3.92 -17.61
CA GLU A 45 9.31 4.85 -18.44
C GLU A 45 10.05 6.16 -18.58
N ASP A 46 10.20 6.63 -19.81
CA ASP A 46 10.85 7.89 -20.08
C ASP A 46 9.87 9.08 -20.02
N GLU A 47 10.42 10.31 -20.15
CA GLU A 47 9.61 11.51 -20.08
C GLU A 47 8.55 11.61 -21.20
N GLU A 48 8.74 10.95 -22.33
CA GLU A 48 7.77 10.90 -23.43
C GLU A 48 6.75 9.76 -23.30
N GLY A 49 6.78 8.98 -22.20
CA GLY A 49 5.86 7.87 -21.93
C GLY A 49 6.19 6.61 -22.73
N ARG A 50 7.43 6.42 -23.15
CA ARG A 50 7.89 5.17 -23.76
C ARG A 50 8.36 4.21 -22.68
N LEU A 51 7.87 2.98 -22.73
CA LEU A 51 8.34 1.93 -21.82
C LEU A 51 9.59 1.25 -22.41
N TRP A 52 10.68 1.37 -21.69
CA TRP A 52 11.95 0.71 -21.97
C TRP A 52 12.02 -0.59 -21.19
N ILE A 53 12.24 -1.69 -21.89
CA ILE A 53 12.24 -3.04 -21.35
C ILE A 53 13.65 -3.62 -21.54
N GLY A 54 14.39 -3.69 -20.44
CA GLY A 54 15.73 -4.28 -20.43
C GLY A 54 15.65 -5.77 -20.13
N THR A 55 16.23 -6.59 -21.02
CA THR A 55 16.22 -8.05 -20.88
C THR A 55 17.62 -8.57 -20.57
N ASN A 56 17.70 -9.83 -20.15
CA ASN A 56 18.98 -10.47 -19.89
C ASN A 56 19.72 -10.89 -21.18
N ASP A 57 18.99 -11.14 -22.27
CA ASP A 57 19.54 -11.81 -23.44
C ASP A 57 19.30 -11.05 -24.77
N ASN A 58 18.27 -10.21 -24.84
CA ASN A 58 17.77 -9.61 -26.08
C ASN A 58 17.93 -8.08 -26.14
N GLY A 59 18.78 -7.51 -25.26
CA GLY A 59 18.98 -6.07 -25.23
C GLY A 59 17.80 -5.30 -24.64
N VAL A 60 17.52 -4.13 -25.23
CA VAL A 60 16.43 -3.24 -24.81
C VAL A 60 15.36 -3.20 -25.89
N SER A 61 14.12 -3.43 -25.52
CA SER A 61 12.93 -3.19 -26.35
C SER A 61 12.23 -1.90 -25.89
N ILE A 62 11.83 -1.05 -26.82
CA ILE A 62 11.08 0.17 -26.53
C ILE A 62 9.66 -0.01 -27.01
N TYR A 63 8.73 0.05 -26.06
CA TYR A 63 7.29 -0.12 -26.28
C TYR A 63 6.57 1.22 -26.27
N VAL A 64 5.78 1.47 -27.31
CA VAL A 64 5.02 2.70 -27.50
C VAL A 64 3.71 2.36 -28.20
N ARG A 65 2.58 2.87 -27.71
CA ARG A 65 1.26 2.71 -28.34
C ARG A 65 0.97 1.27 -28.76
N ASP A 66 1.06 0.36 -27.82
CA ASP A 66 0.79 -1.08 -27.98
C ASP A 66 1.69 -1.83 -28.99
N LYS A 67 2.88 -1.29 -29.27
CA LYS A 67 3.86 -1.93 -30.17
C LYS A 67 5.29 -1.72 -29.69
N ILE A 68 6.13 -2.71 -29.96
CA ILE A 68 7.58 -2.52 -29.89
C ILE A 68 7.99 -1.65 -31.09
N SER A 69 8.47 -0.45 -30.81
CA SER A 69 8.88 0.54 -31.82
C SER A 69 10.34 0.42 -32.22
N ASN A 70 11.20 0.04 -31.28
CA ASN A 70 12.63 -0.06 -31.48
C ASN A 70 13.23 -1.17 -30.61
N ILE A 71 14.33 -1.74 -31.09
CA ILE A 71 15.15 -2.70 -30.35
C ILE A 71 16.60 -2.21 -30.41
N LEU A 72 17.28 -2.21 -29.27
CA LEU A 72 18.68 -1.83 -29.14
C LEU A 72 19.48 -3.03 -28.61
N THR A 73 20.48 -3.46 -29.41
CA THR A 73 21.30 -4.63 -29.11
C THR A 73 22.78 -4.33 -29.40
N VAL A 74 23.62 -5.32 -29.21
CA VAL A 74 25.06 -5.21 -29.64
C VAL A 74 25.23 -4.93 -31.13
N GLN A 75 24.23 -5.23 -31.97
CA GLN A 75 24.23 -4.89 -33.40
C GLN A 75 24.05 -3.38 -33.64
N ASN A 76 23.61 -2.65 -32.64
CA ASN A 76 23.43 -1.21 -32.60
C ASN A 76 24.47 -0.53 -31.70
N ASP A 77 25.65 -1.13 -31.54
CA ASP A 77 26.76 -0.66 -30.72
C ASP A 77 26.50 -0.64 -29.20
N LEU A 78 25.46 -1.31 -28.72
CA LEU A 78 25.24 -1.51 -27.28
C LEU A 78 26.36 -2.40 -26.72
N ALA A 79 26.84 -2.10 -25.52
CA ALA A 79 27.97 -2.83 -24.93
C ALA A 79 27.67 -4.32 -24.69
N SER A 80 26.44 -4.66 -24.35
CA SER A 80 25.98 -6.05 -24.17
C SER A 80 24.45 -6.14 -24.30
N ASN A 81 23.93 -7.32 -24.67
CA ASN A 81 22.48 -7.59 -24.66
C ASN A 81 21.93 -7.89 -23.25
N SER A 82 22.80 -8.05 -22.26
CA SER A 82 22.40 -8.29 -20.88
C SER A 82 22.25 -6.96 -20.13
N ILE A 83 21.00 -6.47 -20.08
CA ILE A 83 20.64 -5.19 -19.49
C ILE A 83 20.36 -5.36 -17.99
N ARG A 84 20.80 -4.40 -17.19
CA ARG A 84 20.68 -4.43 -15.73
C ARG A 84 19.86 -3.27 -15.17
N CYS A 85 20.01 -2.08 -15.71
CA CYS A 85 19.31 -0.87 -15.30
C CYS A 85 19.27 0.16 -16.41
N ILE A 86 18.28 1.02 -16.42
CA ILE A 86 18.09 2.11 -17.38
C ILE A 86 17.66 3.36 -16.63
N ALA A 87 18.18 4.51 -17.03
CA ALA A 87 17.73 5.81 -16.52
C ALA A 87 17.92 6.90 -17.59
N GLU A 88 17.12 7.97 -17.52
CA GLU A 88 17.21 9.14 -18.41
C GLU A 88 17.60 10.36 -17.58
N ASP A 89 18.49 11.21 -18.13
CA ASP A 89 18.82 12.51 -17.55
C ASP A 89 17.94 13.64 -18.14
N GLU A 90 17.98 14.81 -17.51
CA GLU A 90 17.22 16.00 -17.95
C GLU A 90 17.60 16.49 -19.37
N GLN A 91 18.67 16.00 -19.96
CA GLN A 91 19.13 16.33 -21.31
C GLN A 91 18.69 15.29 -22.36
N GLY A 92 17.93 14.27 -21.96
CA GLY A 92 17.47 13.18 -22.82
C GLY A 92 18.58 12.20 -23.20
N ASN A 93 19.61 12.04 -22.36
CA ASN A 93 20.57 10.96 -22.47
C ASN A 93 20.09 9.77 -21.65
N TYR A 94 20.07 8.60 -22.27
CA TYR A 94 19.70 7.33 -21.63
C TYR A 94 20.97 6.60 -21.19
N TYR A 95 21.08 6.32 -19.91
CA TYR A 95 22.17 5.55 -19.34
C TYR A 95 21.72 4.09 -19.21
N ILE A 96 22.30 3.22 -20.01
CA ILE A 96 21.97 1.80 -20.07
C ILE A 96 23.10 1.00 -19.43
N GLY A 97 22.85 0.49 -18.23
CA GLY A 97 23.76 -0.41 -17.53
C GLY A 97 23.66 -1.82 -18.10
N THR A 98 24.75 -2.34 -18.59
CA THR A 98 24.83 -3.70 -19.11
C THR A 98 25.78 -4.57 -18.26
N SER A 99 25.92 -5.86 -18.58
CA SER A 99 26.92 -6.73 -17.96
C SER A 99 28.36 -6.27 -18.24
N ASP A 100 28.63 -5.67 -19.40
CA ASP A 100 29.99 -5.43 -19.89
C ASP A 100 30.43 -3.99 -19.72
N ALA A 101 29.54 -3.01 -19.88
CA ALA A 101 29.82 -1.60 -19.68
C ALA A 101 28.56 -0.77 -19.49
N LEU A 102 28.71 0.55 -19.23
CA LEU A 102 27.61 1.51 -19.24
C LEU A 102 27.58 2.21 -20.62
N SER A 103 26.46 2.06 -21.34
CA SER A 103 26.24 2.75 -22.63
C SER A 103 25.38 4.00 -22.42
N ILE A 104 25.81 5.11 -23.07
CA ILE A 104 25.03 6.35 -23.08
C ILE A 104 24.40 6.50 -24.47
N VAL A 105 23.08 6.53 -24.51
CA VAL A 105 22.27 6.50 -25.73
C VAL A 105 21.46 7.79 -25.86
N THR A 106 21.20 8.21 -27.09
CA THR A 106 20.29 9.33 -27.40
C THR A 106 19.32 8.94 -28.51
N ILE A 107 18.14 9.60 -28.55
CA ILE A 107 17.11 9.34 -29.58
C ILE A 107 17.10 10.40 -30.69
N SER A 108 17.96 11.39 -30.68
CA SER A 108 18.03 12.41 -31.73
C SER A 108 18.36 11.80 -33.10
N ASN A 109 17.43 11.84 -34.06
CA ASN A 109 17.55 11.20 -35.38
C ASN A 109 17.75 9.67 -35.35
N GLY A 110 17.00 8.99 -34.47
CA GLY A 110 17.08 7.55 -34.20
C GLY A 110 17.89 7.21 -32.95
N LEU A 111 17.76 5.99 -32.50
CA LEU A 111 18.53 5.45 -31.36
C LEU A 111 20.01 5.33 -31.73
N LYS A 112 20.90 5.98 -30.97
CA LYS A 112 22.35 5.92 -31.18
C LYS A 112 23.10 5.84 -29.86
N VAL A 113 24.01 4.89 -29.76
CA VAL A 113 25.03 4.86 -28.70
C VAL A 113 26.01 5.99 -28.96
N ARG A 114 26.10 6.93 -28.05
CA ARG A 114 26.99 8.09 -28.13
C ARG A 114 28.32 7.82 -27.47
N LYS A 115 28.32 7.07 -26.41
CA LYS A 115 29.49 6.78 -25.60
C LYS A 115 29.32 5.50 -24.80
N THR A 116 30.38 4.77 -24.59
CA THR A 116 30.47 3.62 -23.74
C THR A 116 31.55 3.85 -22.68
N LEU A 117 31.18 3.70 -21.41
CA LEU A 117 32.10 3.79 -20.27
C LEU A 117 32.47 2.38 -19.85
N GLN A 118 33.61 1.91 -20.35
CA GLN A 118 34.11 0.53 -20.16
C GLN A 118 34.47 0.22 -18.70
N GLU A 119 34.81 1.24 -17.93
CA GLU A 119 35.16 1.11 -16.52
C GLU A 119 33.99 0.70 -15.63
N ILE A 120 32.74 0.91 -16.10
CA ILE A 120 31.52 0.62 -15.34
C ILE A 120 30.92 -0.70 -15.84
N MET A 121 31.54 -1.80 -15.47
CA MET A 121 31.05 -3.15 -15.78
C MET A 121 29.96 -3.56 -14.79
N TYR A 122 28.94 -4.23 -15.30
CA TYR A 122 27.82 -4.78 -14.54
C TYR A 122 27.17 -3.74 -13.61
N ALA A 123 26.66 -2.65 -14.20
CA ALA A 123 25.95 -1.62 -13.47
C ALA A 123 24.66 -2.21 -12.85
N ARG A 124 24.49 -2.10 -11.54
CA ARG A 124 23.32 -2.64 -10.79
C ARG A 124 22.25 -1.59 -10.55
N SER A 125 22.65 -0.35 -10.36
CA SER A 125 21.76 0.75 -9.98
C SER A 125 22.28 2.05 -10.58
N ILE A 126 21.35 2.83 -11.12
CA ILE A 126 21.61 4.18 -11.64
C ILE A 126 20.65 5.14 -10.93
N ALA A 127 21.16 6.29 -10.53
CA ALA A 127 20.36 7.38 -9.98
C ALA A 127 20.72 8.68 -10.70
N ILE A 128 19.71 9.42 -11.12
CA ILE A 128 19.87 10.74 -11.75
C ILE A 128 19.73 11.79 -10.67
N GLY A 129 20.74 12.66 -10.58
CA GLY A 129 20.78 13.78 -9.65
C GLY A 129 20.57 15.11 -10.37
N LYS A 130 20.33 16.14 -9.57
CA LYS A 130 20.24 17.52 -10.07
C LYS A 130 21.60 17.97 -10.64
N ALA A 131 21.58 18.95 -11.54
CA ALA A 131 22.77 19.52 -12.18
C ALA A 131 23.58 18.50 -13.04
N GLY A 132 22.93 17.47 -13.57
CA GLY A 132 23.53 16.51 -14.49
C GLY A 132 24.47 15.49 -13.84
N ASP A 133 24.44 15.34 -12.53
CA ASP A 133 25.16 14.26 -11.85
C ASP A 133 24.40 12.93 -12.01
N VAL A 134 25.10 11.88 -12.40
CA VAL A 134 24.58 10.52 -12.49
C VAL A 134 25.41 9.61 -11.60
N ALA A 135 24.76 8.97 -10.63
CA ALA A 135 25.41 8.00 -9.75
C ALA A 135 25.16 6.59 -10.27
N VAL A 136 26.19 5.77 -10.36
CA VAL A 136 26.10 4.37 -10.81
C VAL A 136 26.82 3.47 -9.82
N VAL A 137 26.15 2.41 -9.39
CA VAL A 137 26.76 1.35 -8.58
C VAL A 137 26.93 0.10 -9.43
N ASN A 138 28.11 -0.47 -9.42
CA ASN A 138 28.42 -1.70 -10.16
C ASN A 138 28.41 -2.95 -9.26
N ASN A 139 28.54 -4.12 -9.85
CA ASN A 139 28.54 -5.39 -9.10
C ASN A 139 29.81 -5.59 -8.24
N SER A 140 30.89 -4.90 -8.54
CA SER A 140 32.12 -4.90 -7.71
C SER A 140 32.00 -3.98 -6.48
N GLY A 141 30.83 -3.36 -6.27
CA GLY A 141 30.56 -2.47 -5.15
C GLY A 141 31.23 -1.12 -5.23
N GLN A 142 31.57 -0.68 -6.43
CA GLN A 142 32.08 0.66 -6.70
C GLN A 142 30.91 1.61 -7.02
N LEU A 143 30.99 2.82 -6.48
CA LEU A 143 30.08 3.93 -6.81
C LEU A 143 30.83 4.92 -7.72
N PHE A 144 30.29 5.18 -8.88
CA PHE A 144 30.77 6.14 -9.85
C PHE A 144 29.86 7.37 -9.88
N ILE A 145 30.46 8.54 -9.93
CA ILE A 145 29.74 9.79 -10.21
C ILE A 145 30.15 10.25 -11.61
N ILE A 146 29.15 10.34 -12.47
CA ILE A 146 29.29 10.78 -13.87
C ILE A 146 28.69 12.19 -13.97
N ASN A 147 29.36 13.08 -14.70
CA ASN A 147 28.81 14.38 -15.06
C ASN A 147 29.37 14.76 -16.43
N ASN A 148 28.55 15.34 -17.31
CA ASN A 148 28.89 15.58 -18.70
C ASN A 148 29.44 14.33 -19.42
N GLN A 149 28.79 13.19 -19.21
CA GLN A 149 29.13 11.89 -19.79
C GLN A 149 30.57 11.41 -19.49
N MET A 150 31.18 11.90 -18.43
CA MET A 150 32.51 11.51 -17.95
C MET A 150 32.48 11.14 -16.47
N ILE A 151 33.23 10.10 -16.11
CA ILE A 151 33.43 9.72 -14.70
C ILE A 151 34.23 10.83 -14.03
N LYS A 152 33.67 11.42 -12.97
CA LYS A 152 34.31 12.47 -12.18
C LYS A 152 34.90 11.93 -10.89
N GLU A 153 34.20 11.01 -10.24
CA GLU A 153 34.62 10.40 -8.97
C GLU A 153 34.29 8.91 -8.97
N THR A 154 35.12 8.13 -8.26
CA THR A 154 34.89 6.72 -8.00
C THR A 154 35.11 6.45 -6.52
N PHE A 155 34.17 5.78 -5.89
CA PHE A 155 34.21 5.42 -4.49
C PHE A 155 34.20 3.91 -4.33
N THR A 156 35.01 3.42 -3.39
CA THR A 156 34.98 2.06 -2.92
C THR A 156 34.87 2.08 -1.40
N LEU A 157 34.01 1.28 -0.83
CA LEU A 157 33.81 1.25 0.62
C LEU A 157 35.06 0.65 1.27
N LYS A 158 35.75 1.45 2.06
CA LYS A 158 36.87 1.00 2.89
C LYS A 158 36.37 0.68 4.29
N THR A 159 35.85 -0.51 4.50
CA THR A 159 35.52 -1.03 5.81
C THR A 159 36.57 -2.05 6.25
N GLY A 160 36.75 -2.24 7.54
CA GLY A 160 37.59 -3.31 8.07
C GLY A 160 37.06 -4.72 7.75
N ASN A 161 35.86 -4.81 7.21
CA ASN A 161 35.23 -6.04 6.76
C ASN A 161 35.23 -6.06 5.22
N ALA A 162 35.93 -7.02 4.62
CA ALA A 162 36.06 -7.17 3.17
C ALA A 162 34.74 -7.51 2.44
N GLU A 163 33.66 -7.80 3.16
CA GLU A 163 32.38 -8.24 2.59
C GLU A 163 31.35 -7.10 2.40
N THR A 164 31.68 -5.87 2.76
CA THR A 164 30.75 -4.74 2.63
C THR A 164 30.97 -3.98 1.34
N PHE A 165 29.97 -4.01 0.45
CA PHE A 165 29.99 -3.37 -0.87
C PHE A 165 28.78 -2.48 -1.05
N TYR A 166 28.88 -1.43 -1.89
CA TYR A 166 27.71 -0.68 -2.35
C TYR A 166 26.85 -1.55 -3.27
N THR A 167 25.52 -1.42 -3.18
CA THR A 167 24.57 -2.25 -3.93
C THR A 167 23.60 -1.45 -4.76
N CYS A 168 23.14 -0.31 -4.28
CA CYS A 168 22.18 0.57 -4.94
C CYS A 168 22.39 2.02 -4.52
N CYS A 169 21.83 2.94 -5.29
CA CYS A 169 21.89 4.38 -5.00
C CYS A 169 20.58 5.09 -5.39
N LYS A 170 20.27 6.19 -4.68
CA LYS A 170 19.11 7.06 -4.95
C LYS A 170 19.42 8.48 -4.51
N TYR A 171 19.22 9.45 -5.41
CA TYR A 171 19.26 10.86 -5.00
C TYR A 171 18.03 11.23 -4.18
N MET A 172 18.27 11.98 -3.14
CA MET A 172 17.23 12.63 -2.32
C MET A 172 16.83 13.95 -2.97
N ASP A 173 15.64 14.45 -2.62
CA ASP A 173 15.11 15.72 -3.16
C ASP A 173 16.01 16.93 -2.86
N ASN A 174 16.77 16.87 -1.77
CA ASN A 174 17.73 17.90 -1.38
C ASN A 174 19.10 17.77 -2.08
N GLY A 175 19.27 16.81 -2.99
CA GLY A 175 20.48 16.55 -3.74
C GLY A 175 21.52 15.68 -3.04
N ASP A 176 21.28 15.21 -1.82
CA ASP A 176 22.14 14.21 -1.18
C ASP A 176 21.93 12.84 -1.85
N LEU A 177 22.92 11.98 -1.77
CA LEU A 177 22.88 10.63 -2.36
C LEU A 177 22.81 9.60 -1.25
N LEU A 178 21.74 8.78 -1.25
CA LEU A 178 21.64 7.58 -0.43
C LEU A 178 22.26 6.41 -1.17
N VAL A 179 23.04 5.59 -0.45
CA VAL A 179 23.72 4.42 -1.00
C VAL A 179 23.52 3.24 -0.06
N GLY A 180 22.91 2.18 -0.57
CA GLY A 180 22.72 0.92 0.15
C GLY A 180 23.94 0.00 0.04
N THR A 181 24.03 -0.99 0.94
CA THR A 181 25.14 -1.94 0.98
C THR A 181 24.67 -3.39 1.05
N THR A 182 25.62 -4.32 0.93
CA THR A 182 25.43 -5.77 1.16
C THR A 182 25.11 -6.12 2.62
N THR A 183 25.41 -5.22 3.55
CA THR A 183 25.13 -5.37 4.99
C THR A 183 23.87 -4.60 5.39
N ASN A 184 23.66 -4.44 6.68
CA ASN A 184 22.58 -3.63 7.26
C ASN A 184 22.94 -2.14 7.38
N GLU A 185 23.74 -1.62 6.47
CA GLU A 185 24.20 -0.24 6.48
C GLU A 185 23.78 0.51 5.22
N MET A 186 23.41 1.77 5.40
CA MET A 186 23.13 2.72 4.34
C MET A 186 23.86 4.02 4.62
N TYR A 187 24.42 4.62 3.59
CA TYR A 187 25.22 5.85 3.67
C TYR A 187 24.52 6.99 2.98
N ARG A 188 24.63 8.19 3.56
CA ARG A 188 24.21 9.44 2.94
C ARG A 188 25.44 10.25 2.60
N LEU A 189 25.57 10.60 1.32
CA LEU A 189 26.65 11.39 0.79
C LEU A 189 26.12 12.76 0.37
N ARG A 190 26.92 13.78 0.60
CA ARG A 190 26.63 15.16 0.19
C ARG A 190 27.76 15.71 -0.67
N LYS A 191 27.39 16.41 -1.74
CA LYS A 191 28.35 17.13 -2.59
C LYS A 191 28.76 18.45 -1.91
N THR A 192 30.05 18.61 -1.58
CA THR A 192 30.62 19.79 -0.97
C THR A 192 31.89 20.17 -1.72
N ASN A 193 31.97 21.40 -2.20
CA ASN A 193 33.07 21.88 -3.02
C ASN A 193 33.36 20.97 -4.24
N GLY A 194 32.30 20.52 -4.90
CA GLY A 194 32.38 19.68 -6.11
C GLY A 194 32.68 18.20 -5.86
N LYS A 195 32.88 17.75 -4.60
CA LYS A 195 33.19 16.38 -4.22
C LYS A 195 32.13 15.80 -3.29
N TYR A 196 31.80 14.51 -3.49
CA TYR A 196 30.91 13.80 -2.59
C TYR A 196 31.66 13.31 -1.33
N ARG A 197 31.02 13.45 -0.18
CA ARG A 197 31.53 12.97 1.12
C ARG A 197 30.42 12.33 1.91
N THR A 198 30.70 11.24 2.61
CA THR A 198 29.77 10.64 3.57
C THR A 198 29.52 11.61 4.73
N ILE A 199 28.26 11.97 4.92
CA ILE A 199 27.83 12.84 6.02
C ILE A 199 27.10 12.07 7.11
N LYS A 200 26.52 10.91 6.77
CA LYS A 200 25.80 10.09 7.72
C LYS A 200 25.80 8.62 7.32
N ARG A 201 25.76 7.75 8.33
CA ARG A 201 25.58 6.30 8.25
C ARG A 201 24.31 5.94 9.00
N TYR A 202 23.46 5.15 8.40
CA TYR A 202 22.25 4.60 8.99
C TYR A 202 22.41 3.09 9.17
N THR A 203 21.83 2.56 10.25
CA THR A 203 21.68 1.12 10.43
C THR A 203 20.25 0.74 10.10
N THR A 204 20.08 -0.24 9.22
CA THR A 204 18.76 -0.70 8.74
C THR A 204 18.21 -1.88 9.56
N GLY A 205 18.65 -2.00 10.81
CA GLY A 205 18.21 -3.09 11.72
C GLY A 205 18.57 -4.46 11.18
N ASN A 206 17.59 -5.30 10.94
CA ASN A 206 17.77 -6.68 10.46
C ASN A 206 17.85 -6.77 8.92
N LEU A 207 17.65 -5.67 8.20
CA LEU A 207 17.64 -5.68 6.75
C LEU A 207 19.07 -5.74 6.20
N GLN A 208 19.37 -6.79 5.47
CA GLN A 208 20.68 -7.01 4.83
C GLN A 208 20.51 -7.16 3.33
N GLN A 209 21.59 -6.95 2.58
CA GLN A 209 21.58 -7.00 1.12
C GLN A 209 20.54 -6.01 0.55
N ILE A 210 20.76 -4.73 0.79
CA ILE A 210 19.88 -3.67 0.28
C ILE A 210 19.90 -3.74 -1.26
N SER A 211 18.74 -3.99 -1.87
CA SER A 211 18.60 -4.18 -3.32
C SER A 211 18.23 -2.90 -4.04
N SER A 212 17.31 -2.12 -3.47
CA SER A 212 16.87 -0.85 -4.03
C SER A 212 16.43 0.16 -2.97
N ILE A 213 16.42 1.43 -3.37
CA ILE A 213 15.92 2.56 -2.57
C ILE A 213 15.00 3.37 -3.48
N ALA A 214 13.76 3.61 -3.05
CA ALA A 214 12.79 4.43 -3.78
C ALA A 214 12.07 5.39 -2.84
N SER A 215 11.55 6.50 -3.35
CA SER A 215 10.82 7.50 -2.58
C SER A 215 9.32 7.33 -2.70
N ASP A 216 8.57 7.68 -1.65
CA ASP A 216 7.13 7.85 -1.70
C ASP A 216 6.73 9.33 -1.82
N ASP A 217 5.43 9.61 -1.88
CA ASP A 217 4.84 10.95 -1.95
C ASP A 217 4.95 11.77 -0.64
N GLN A 218 5.35 11.11 0.46
CA GLN A 218 5.53 11.74 1.77
C GLN A 218 6.98 12.11 2.07
N GLY A 219 7.89 11.86 1.11
CA GLY A 219 9.31 12.11 1.27
C GLY A 219 10.03 11.05 2.12
N ASN A 220 9.42 9.88 2.33
CA ASN A 220 10.12 8.75 2.92
C ASN A 220 10.92 8.02 1.82
N TYR A 221 12.05 7.43 2.22
CA TYR A 221 12.87 6.60 1.34
C TYR A 221 12.74 5.14 1.76
N TRP A 222 11.99 4.38 0.97
CA TRP A 222 11.78 2.96 1.17
C TRP A 222 12.99 2.16 0.73
N VAL A 223 13.31 1.14 1.48
CA VAL A 223 14.45 0.26 1.29
C VAL A 223 13.95 -1.16 1.09
N CYS A 224 14.25 -1.75 -0.04
CA CYS A 224 14.06 -3.16 -0.32
C CYS A 224 15.34 -3.93 0.01
N SER A 225 15.21 -5.12 0.52
CA SER A 225 16.37 -5.94 0.91
C SER A 225 16.14 -7.43 0.74
N GLY A 226 17.20 -8.20 0.84
CA GLY A 226 17.13 -9.67 0.83
C GLY A 226 16.29 -10.28 1.96
N SER A 227 16.01 -9.51 3.03
CA SER A 227 15.35 -9.99 4.26
C SER A 227 14.09 -9.22 4.66
N GLY A 228 13.60 -8.29 3.83
CA GLY A 228 12.39 -7.51 4.11
C GLY A 228 12.46 -6.08 3.61
N ILE A 229 11.57 -5.24 4.12
CA ILE A 229 11.47 -3.83 3.77
C ILE A 229 11.53 -2.92 5.01
N GLY A 230 11.93 -1.68 4.78
CA GLY A 230 11.89 -0.61 5.76
C GLY A 230 11.89 0.75 5.08
N TYR A 231 11.86 1.82 5.84
CA TYR A 231 11.91 3.16 5.28
C TYR A 231 12.65 4.14 6.20
N LEU A 232 13.30 5.10 5.56
CA LEU A 232 13.91 6.25 6.21
C LEU A 232 12.90 7.40 6.21
N GLN A 233 12.47 7.83 7.40
CA GLN A 233 11.63 9.00 7.60
C GLN A 233 12.44 10.09 8.28
N GLY A 234 12.71 11.17 7.57
CA GLY A 234 13.66 12.19 8.02
C GLY A 234 15.04 11.58 8.29
N GLU A 235 15.41 11.49 9.57
CA GLU A 235 16.73 10.99 10.01
C GLU A 235 16.64 9.62 10.73
N LYS A 236 15.45 9.03 10.83
CA LYS A 236 15.19 7.77 11.53
C LYS A 236 14.78 6.65 10.58
N PHE A 237 15.42 5.50 10.72
CA PHE A 237 15.08 4.30 9.98
C PHE A 237 14.05 3.47 10.74
N HIS A 238 13.05 2.95 10.01
CA HIS A 238 12.00 2.08 10.52
C HIS A 238 11.96 0.80 9.70
N THR A 239 11.92 -0.34 10.36
CA THR A 239 11.60 -1.63 9.71
C THR A 239 10.10 -1.77 9.59
N PHE A 240 9.63 -2.36 8.49
CA PHE A 240 8.22 -2.61 8.24
C PHE A 240 7.97 -4.13 8.22
N ASP A 241 7.07 -4.59 9.08
CA ASP A 241 6.71 -6.00 9.13
C ASP A 241 5.70 -6.34 8.03
N THR A 242 6.12 -7.17 7.10
CA THR A 242 5.31 -7.68 5.99
C THR A 242 4.80 -9.10 6.22
N ASN A 243 4.91 -9.61 7.44
CA ASN A 243 4.63 -11.01 7.79
C ASN A 243 5.44 -12.00 6.94
N THR A 244 4.84 -12.58 5.90
CA THR A 244 5.45 -13.61 5.06
C THR A 244 6.21 -13.07 3.85
N PHE A 245 6.04 -11.79 3.48
CA PHE A 245 6.74 -11.19 2.33
C PHE A 245 8.07 -10.57 2.76
N ASN A 246 9.05 -11.42 3.07
CA ASN A 246 10.31 -11.04 3.70
C ASN A 246 11.55 -11.70 3.08
N SER A 247 11.49 -12.06 1.80
CA SER A 247 12.61 -12.71 1.12
C SER A 247 12.81 -12.17 -0.29
N SER A 248 14.05 -11.81 -0.60
CA SER A 248 14.47 -11.36 -1.95
C SER A 248 13.57 -10.27 -2.51
N ILE A 249 13.41 -9.17 -1.75
CA ILE A 249 12.64 -8.02 -2.23
C ILE A 249 13.55 -7.21 -3.13
N ASP A 250 13.19 -7.10 -4.42
CA ASP A 250 14.07 -6.58 -5.45
C ASP A 250 13.87 -5.10 -5.72
N ASN A 251 12.61 -4.66 -5.94
CA ASN A 251 12.31 -3.27 -6.26
C ASN A 251 10.94 -2.82 -5.71
N MET A 252 10.67 -1.52 -5.80
CA MET A 252 9.43 -0.89 -5.38
C MET A 252 9.04 0.25 -6.33
N THR A 253 7.74 0.38 -6.56
CA THR A 253 7.13 1.56 -7.17
C THR A 253 5.90 2.01 -6.38
N MET A 254 5.52 3.27 -6.52
CA MET A 254 4.28 3.82 -5.98
C MET A 254 3.33 4.08 -7.14
N ASP A 255 2.07 3.61 -7.03
CA ASP A 255 1.06 3.89 -8.05
C ASP A 255 0.39 5.26 -7.84
N TYR A 256 -0.35 5.74 -8.86
CA TYR A 256 -1.02 7.04 -8.86
C TYR A 256 -2.03 7.21 -7.70
N GLN A 257 -2.47 6.12 -7.10
CA GLN A 257 -3.34 6.12 -5.92
C GLN A 257 -2.56 6.22 -4.60
N GLY A 258 -1.23 6.22 -4.67
CA GLY A 258 -0.34 6.23 -3.51
C GLY A 258 -0.16 4.86 -2.85
N ASN A 259 -0.53 3.76 -3.52
CA ASN A 259 -0.21 2.43 -3.03
C ASN A 259 1.24 2.09 -3.38
N LEU A 260 1.91 1.38 -2.48
CA LEU A 260 3.26 0.92 -2.70
C LEU A 260 3.24 -0.53 -3.18
N TRP A 261 3.94 -0.79 -4.27
CA TRP A 261 4.09 -2.11 -4.85
C TRP A 261 5.53 -2.57 -4.73
N PHE A 262 5.72 -3.77 -4.21
CA PHE A 262 7.04 -4.37 -4.04
C PHE A 262 7.13 -5.65 -4.87
N THR A 263 8.28 -5.86 -5.52
CA THR A 263 8.59 -7.09 -6.24
C THR A 263 9.48 -7.99 -5.40
N SER A 264 9.28 -9.28 -5.54
CA SER A 264 10.19 -10.30 -5.06
C SER A 264 10.39 -11.36 -6.14
N SER A 265 11.63 -11.71 -6.40
CA SER A 265 11.99 -12.80 -7.32
C SER A 265 11.52 -14.16 -6.83
N ARG A 266 11.21 -14.30 -5.53
CA ARG A 266 10.73 -15.54 -4.90
C ARG A 266 9.24 -15.51 -4.56
N LEU A 267 8.72 -14.38 -4.11
CA LEU A 267 7.37 -14.29 -3.50
C LEU A 267 6.35 -13.57 -4.39
N GLY A 268 6.77 -13.06 -5.56
CA GLY A 268 5.88 -12.37 -6.50
C GLY A 268 5.72 -10.89 -6.17
N LEU A 269 4.50 -10.44 -5.88
CA LEU A 269 4.16 -9.02 -5.66
C LEU A 269 3.51 -8.82 -4.30
N LEU A 270 3.82 -7.70 -3.65
CA LEU A 270 3.11 -7.20 -2.48
C LEU A 270 2.58 -5.79 -2.79
N LYS A 271 1.29 -5.57 -2.56
CA LYS A 271 0.67 -4.24 -2.56
C LYS A 271 0.44 -3.79 -1.12
N LEU A 272 0.96 -2.64 -0.76
CA LEU A 272 0.61 -1.93 0.47
C LEU A 272 -0.27 -0.74 0.12
N SER A 273 -1.50 -0.76 0.58
CA SER A 273 -2.45 0.34 0.36
C SER A 273 -2.66 1.13 1.64
N LYS A 274 -2.68 2.44 1.54
CA LYS A 274 -3.21 3.28 2.60
C LYS A 274 -4.72 3.04 2.66
N THR A 275 -5.20 2.46 3.74
CA THR A 275 -6.63 2.27 3.95
C THR A 275 -7.14 3.26 4.99
N CYS A 276 -8.28 3.86 4.70
CA CYS A 276 -9.05 4.61 5.71
C CYS A 276 -9.92 3.68 6.58
N PHE A 277 -9.95 2.38 6.28
CA PHE A 277 -10.65 1.39 7.07
C PHE A 277 -9.73 0.81 8.14
N THR A 278 -10.21 0.79 9.37
CA THR A 278 -9.52 0.18 10.51
C THR A 278 -10.20 -1.14 10.86
N ASP A 279 -9.45 -2.22 10.92
CA ASP A 279 -9.93 -3.50 11.45
C ASP A 279 -9.99 -3.42 12.99
N LEU A 280 -11.17 -3.08 13.50
CA LEU A 280 -11.41 -2.95 14.94
C LEU A 280 -11.23 -4.29 15.68
N PHE A 281 -11.56 -5.41 15.04
CA PHE A 281 -11.36 -6.73 15.65
C PHE A 281 -9.88 -7.01 15.92
N ARG A 282 -9.01 -6.67 14.96
CA ARG A 282 -7.57 -6.83 15.13
C ARG A 282 -6.98 -5.82 16.11
N GLN A 283 -7.39 -4.54 15.99
CA GLN A 283 -6.84 -3.45 16.82
C GLN A 283 -7.14 -3.64 18.30
N TYR A 284 -8.37 -4.05 18.64
CA TYR A 284 -8.83 -4.18 20.02
C TYR A 284 -8.90 -5.65 20.49
N SER A 285 -8.38 -6.59 19.70
CA SER A 285 -8.43 -8.04 20.00
C SER A 285 -9.83 -8.53 20.31
N LEU A 286 -10.83 -8.04 19.58
CA LEU A 286 -12.21 -8.44 19.75
C LEU A 286 -12.44 -9.87 19.23
N GLU A 287 -13.37 -10.58 19.85
CA GLU A 287 -13.82 -11.87 19.34
C GLU A 287 -14.57 -11.67 18.02
N LYS A 288 -14.16 -12.40 16.97
CA LYS A 288 -14.81 -12.33 15.65
C LYS A 288 -16.19 -12.95 15.71
N ARG A 289 -17.20 -12.14 15.40
CA ARG A 289 -18.61 -12.50 15.41
C ARG A 289 -19.32 -11.88 14.22
N VAL A 290 -20.53 -12.38 13.92
CA VAL A 290 -21.39 -11.74 12.90
C VAL A 290 -21.88 -10.42 13.46
N VAL A 291 -21.50 -9.32 12.81
CA VAL A 291 -21.94 -7.97 13.18
C VAL A 291 -23.20 -7.63 12.41
N ASN A 292 -24.25 -7.24 13.13
CA ASN A 292 -25.54 -6.83 12.56
C ASN A 292 -25.70 -5.31 12.52
N THR A 293 -25.10 -4.60 13.49
CA THR A 293 -25.27 -3.16 13.64
C THR A 293 -24.07 -2.55 14.37
N VAL A 294 -23.71 -1.32 14.00
CA VAL A 294 -22.68 -0.52 14.68
C VAL A 294 -23.25 0.87 14.89
N THR A 295 -23.05 1.41 16.07
CA THR A 295 -23.48 2.79 16.38
C THR A 295 -22.45 3.48 17.27
N LYS A 296 -22.27 4.78 17.09
CA LYS A 296 -21.48 5.61 17.99
C LYS A 296 -22.40 6.24 19.02
N TRP A 297 -22.13 6.00 20.29
CA TRP A 297 -22.87 6.60 21.38
C TRP A 297 -21.91 7.07 22.46
N GLN A 298 -22.05 8.35 22.85
CA GLN A 298 -21.06 9.03 23.67
C GLN A 298 -19.66 8.92 23.00
N ASP A 299 -18.61 8.57 23.74
CA ASP A 299 -17.25 8.40 23.22
C ASP A 299 -16.90 6.93 22.89
N CYS A 300 -17.92 6.09 22.71
CA CYS A 300 -17.75 4.66 22.50
C CYS A 300 -18.38 4.19 21.18
N ILE A 301 -17.80 3.16 20.60
CA ILE A 301 -18.36 2.41 19.47
C ILE A 301 -19.06 1.17 20.02
N TYR A 302 -20.34 1.06 19.74
CA TYR A 302 -21.19 -0.06 20.13
C TYR A 302 -21.36 -1.00 18.93
N ILE A 303 -21.01 -2.26 19.11
CA ILE A 303 -21.05 -3.29 18.07
C ILE A 303 -22.04 -4.36 18.47
N GLY A 304 -23.19 -4.42 17.80
CA GLY A 304 -24.24 -5.40 18.03
C GLY A 304 -24.02 -6.63 17.17
N THR A 305 -23.96 -7.80 17.81
CA THR A 305 -23.65 -9.08 17.16
C THR A 305 -24.75 -10.11 17.37
N ASP A 306 -24.61 -11.28 16.76
CA ASP A 306 -25.50 -12.43 17.01
C ASP A 306 -25.40 -12.96 18.45
N ASP A 307 -24.30 -12.67 19.16
CA ASP A 307 -24.01 -13.22 20.51
C ASP A 307 -23.87 -12.16 21.59
N GLY A 308 -24.27 -10.92 21.31
CA GLY A 308 -24.27 -9.86 22.31
C GLY A 308 -23.65 -8.56 21.82
N LEU A 309 -23.37 -7.70 22.78
CA LEU A 309 -22.83 -6.36 22.58
C LEU A 309 -21.34 -6.31 22.92
N GLN A 310 -20.55 -5.74 22.01
CA GLN A 310 -19.18 -5.35 22.27
C GLN A 310 -19.09 -3.82 22.25
N ILE A 311 -18.28 -3.24 23.15
CA ILE A 311 -18.12 -1.78 23.27
C ILE A 311 -16.63 -1.44 23.24
N ILE A 312 -16.26 -0.50 22.40
CA ILE A 312 -14.92 0.08 22.34
C ILE A 312 -14.97 1.49 22.90
N ASP A 313 -14.21 1.77 23.94
CA ASP A 313 -13.97 3.11 24.43
C ASP A 313 -12.85 3.75 23.60
N GLU A 314 -13.19 4.73 22.76
CA GLU A 314 -12.23 5.39 21.88
C GLU A 314 -11.23 6.27 22.66
N LYS A 315 -11.61 6.80 23.84
CA LYS A 315 -10.72 7.61 24.66
C LYS A 315 -9.70 6.76 25.41
N GLN A 316 -10.14 5.64 25.98
CA GLN A 316 -9.27 4.73 26.72
C GLN A 316 -8.57 3.71 25.83
N GLN A 317 -8.91 3.67 24.53
CA GLN A 317 -8.37 2.72 23.55
C GLN A 317 -8.47 1.26 24.01
N CYS A 318 -9.59 0.90 24.61
CA CYS A 318 -9.83 -0.43 25.19
C CYS A 318 -11.26 -0.93 24.98
N VAL A 319 -11.44 -2.23 25.17
CA VAL A 319 -12.77 -2.86 25.21
C VAL A 319 -13.40 -2.61 26.57
N SER A 320 -14.65 -2.12 26.59
CA SER A 320 -15.39 -1.83 27.81
C SER A 320 -16.35 -3.00 28.14
N ASP A 321 -16.31 -3.47 29.37
CA ASP A 321 -17.30 -4.41 29.95
C ASP A 321 -18.13 -3.70 31.03
N ASN A 322 -19.43 -3.56 30.80
CA ASN A 322 -20.31 -2.87 31.69
C ASN A 322 -21.62 -3.67 31.93
N LYS A 323 -22.58 -3.09 32.67
CA LYS A 323 -23.86 -3.72 32.95
C LYS A 323 -24.64 -4.10 31.68
N LEU A 324 -24.54 -3.29 30.64
CA LEU A 324 -25.25 -3.52 29.38
C LEU A 324 -24.65 -4.70 28.58
N THR A 325 -23.33 -4.79 28.47
CA THR A 325 -22.67 -5.92 27.80
C THR A 325 -22.97 -7.25 28.49
N ARG A 326 -22.98 -7.24 29.84
CA ARG A 326 -23.30 -8.44 30.64
C ARG A 326 -24.77 -8.86 30.47
N LYS A 327 -25.70 -7.89 30.44
CA LYS A 327 -27.13 -8.15 30.22
C LYS A 327 -27.38 -8.76 28.84
N LEU A 328 -26.67 -8.27 27.82
CA LEU A 328 -26.88 -8.66 26.41
C LEU A 328 -26.01 -9.83 25.95
N ARG A 329 -25.26 -10.47 26.83
CA ARG A 329 -24.45 -11.64 26.50
C ARG A 329 -25.30 -12.80 25.97
N GLY A 330 -24.93 -13.31 24.78
CA GLY A 330 -25.67 -14.39 24.11
C GLY A 330 -27.01 -13.94 23.50
N ARG A 331 -27.25 -12.62 23.40
CA ARG A 331 -28.49 -12.08 22.82
C ARG A 331 -28.18 -11.54 21.39
N ARG A 332 -29.03 -11.88 20.46
CA ARG A 332 -28.93 -11.42 19.10
C ARG A 332 -29.43 -9.98 18.96
N ILE A 333 -28.47 -9.04 18.79
CA ILE A 333 -28.79 -7.64 18.55
C ILE A 333 -28.97 -7.43 17.06
N ARG A 334 -30.07 -6.82 16.63
CA ARG A 334 -30.44 -6.62 15.23
C ARG A 334 -30.17 -5.22 14.75
N CYS A 335 -30.51 -4.22 15.54
CA CYS A 335 -30.37 -2.82 15.19
C CYS A 335 -30.09 -2.00 16.45
N MET A 336 -29.33 -0.93 16.28
CA MET A 336 -29.11 0.09 17.29
C MET A 336 -29.23 1.47 16.67
N THR A 337 -29.86 2.41 17.35
CA THR A 337 -29.92 3.83 16.96
C THR A 337 -29.84 4.71 18.20
N VAL A 338 -29.44 5.96 18.02
CA VAL A 338 -29.44 6.99 19.07
C VAL A 338 -30.52 8.00 18.71
N ASP A 339 -31.42 8.27 19.67
CA ASP A 339 -32.46 9.26 19.46
C ASP A 339 -31.97 10.70 19.68
N SER A 340 -32.79 11.66 19.36
CA SER A 340 -32.51 13.09 19.52
C SER A 340 -32.32 13.54 20.96
N ALA A 341 -32.80 12.75 21.93
CA ALA A 341 -32.57 12.95 23.38
C ALA A 341 -31.24 12.38 23.87
N GLY A 342 -30.53 11.65 23.01
CA GLY A 342 -29.25 11.01 23.33
C GLY A 342 -29.39 9.64 23.99
N HIS A 343 -30.56 9.01 23.93
CA HIS A 343 -30.74 7.64 24.41
C HIS A 343 -30.34 6.63 23.32
N LEU A 344 -29.76 5.52 23.77
CA LEU A 344 -29.43 4.39 22.87
C LEU A 344 -30.60 3.41 22.87
N TRP A 345 -31.14 3.14 21.69
CA TRP A 345 -32.18 2.15 21.45
C TRP A 345 -31.57 0.89 20.83
N ILE A 346 -31.95 -0.28 21.38
CA ILE A 346 -31.39 -1.58 20.98
C ILE A 346 -32.54 -2.55 20.68
N ALA A 347 -32.66 -2.95 19.43
CA ALA A 347 -33.61 -3.95 18.97
C ALA A 347 -33.00 -5.35 19.09
N ILE A 348 -33.66 -6.23 19.86
CA ILE A 348 -33.18 -7.58 20.16
C ILE A 348 -34.21 -8.59 19.63
N SER A 349 -33.71 -9.68 19.09
CA SER A 349 -34.56 -10.81 18.70
C SER A 349 -34.61 -11.83 19.84
N GLY A 350 -35.34 -11.53 20.89
CA GLY A 350 -35.40 -12.38 22.08
C GLY A 350 -36.30 -11.80 23.18
N GLU A 351 -36.24 -12.39 24.36
CA GLU A 351 -37.11 -12.06 25.50
C GLU A 351 -36.98 -10.61 25.99
N GLU A 352 -35.82 -10.00 25.82
CA GLU A 352 -35.55 -8.63 26.24
C GLU A 352 -36.28 -7.58 25.39
N GLY A 353 -36.67 -7.95 24.16
CA GLY A 353 -37.44 -7.09 23.29
C GLY A 353 -36.66 -5.88 22.79
N LEU A 354 -37.15 -4.68 23.02
CA LEU A 354 -36.54 -3.42 22.69
C LEU A 354 -36.05 -2.72 23.96
N LEU A 355 -34.82 -2.28 23.98
CA LEU A 355 -34.23 -1.53 25.08
C LEU A 355 -34.07 -0.06 24.73
N GLU A 356 -34.42 0.81 25.65
CA GLU A 356 -34.03 2.21 25.72
C GLU A 356 -32.99 2.37 26.85
N VAL A 357 -31.83 2.94 26.52
CA VAL A 357 -30.72 3.12 27.47
C VAL A 357 -30.38 4.58 27.56
N THR A 358 -30.53 5.17 28.74
CA THR A 358 -30.16 6.57 28.98
C THR A 358 -28.63 6.74 29.09
N PRO A 359 -28.08 7.97 28.93
CA PRO A 359 -26.64 8.24 29.12
C PRO A 359 -26.09 7.81 30.49
N SER A 360 -26.97 7.71 31.52
CA SER A 360 -26.63 7.21 32.86
C SER A 360 -26.75 5.69 33.01
N LEU A 361 -26.88 4.97 31.87
CA LEU A 361 -27.04 3.51 31.81
C LEU A 361 -28.28 2.97 32.55
N GLN A 362 -29.34 3.76 32.67
CA GLN A 362 -30.67 3.28 33.08
C GLN A 362 -31.32 2.59 31.86
N ILE A 363 -31.86 1.41 32.08
CA ILE A 363 -32.42 0.56 31.03
C ILE A 363 -33.91 0.47 31.19
N THR A 364 -34.67 0.82 30.17
CA THR A 364 -36.11 0.58 30.04
C THR A 364 -36.33 -0.52 29.00
N GLU A 365 -37.12 -1.54 29.35
CA GLU A 365 -37.44 -2.64 28.44
C GLU A 365 -38.85 -2.47 27.89
N TYR A 366 -39.04 -2.70 26.59
CA TYR A 366 -40.32 -2.73 25.92
C TYR A 366 -40.58 -4.13 25.38
N GLY A 367 -41.74 -4.66 25.74
CA GLY A 367 -42.23 -5.96 25.36
C GLY A 367 -43.75 -6.01 25.47
N PRO A 368 -44.40 -7.18 25.28
CA PRO A 368 -45.86 -7.30 25.34
C PRO A 368 -46.48 -6.83 26.66
N ASN A 369 -45.73 -6.93 27.77
CA ASN A 369 -46.14 -6.40 29.08
C ASN A 369 -46.20 -4.86 29.12
N LYS A 370 -45.66 -4.17 28.14
CA LYS A 370 -45.73 -2.71 27.97
C LYS A 370 -46.52 -2.28 26.75
N GLY A 371 -47.21 -3.21 26.10
CA GLY A 371 -48.12 -2.93 25.00
C GLY A 371 -47.53 -3.06 23.59
N THR A 372 -46.33 -3.63 23.43
CA THR A 372 -45.83 -4.00 22.10
C THR A 372 -46.52 -5.29 21.63
N ILE A 373 -46.57 -5.47 20.29
CA ILE A 373 -47.20 -6.66 19.73
C ILE A 373 -46.38 -7.92 20.04
N SER A 374 -45.04 -7.80 19.99
CA SER A 374 -44.14 -8.92 20.26
C SER A 374 -42.87 -8.46 21.00
N ASN A 375 -41.93 -9.38 21.21
CA ASN A 375 -40.61 -9.10 21.79
C ASN A 375 -39.46 -9.40 20.81
N ARG A 376 -39.74 -9.56 19.52
CA ARG A 376 -38.73 -9.92 18.49
C ARG A 376 -38.49 -8.79 17.51
N PHE A 377 -37.81 -7.76 17.98
CA PHE A 377 -37.55 -6.56 17.20
C PHE A 377 -36.44 -6.77 16.16
N ARG A 378 -36.59 -6.09 15.01
CA ARG A 378 -35.66 -6.14 13.90
C ARG A 378 -34.95 -4.82 13.66
N THR A 379 -35.70 -3.71 13.64
CA THR A 379 -35.15 -2.37 13.43
C THR A 379 -35.89 -1.37 14.34
N VAL A 380 -35.21 -0.27 14.61
CA VAL A 380 -35.75 0.85 15.40
C VAL A 380 -35.21 2.15 14.83
N MET A 381 -36.07 3.16 14.70
CA MET A 381 -35.69 4.49 14.22
C MET A 381 -36.55 5.58 14.87
N GLU A 382 -36.03 6.79 14.95
CA GLU A 382 -36.76 7.96 15.40
C GLU A 382 -37.44 8.64 14.21
N LEU A 383 -38.69 8.98 14.33
CA LEU A 383 -39.44 9.76 13.38
C LEU A 383 -39.19 11.26 13.61
N LYS A 384 -39.57 12.11 12.62
CA LYS A 384 -39.35 13.56 12.67
C LYS A 384 -40.01 14.28 13.86
N ASP A 385 -41.04 13.67 14.47
CA ASP A 385 -41.74 14.21 15.61
C ASP A 385 -41.25 13.68 16.98
N GLY A 386 -40.12 12.93 16.95
CA GLY A 386 -39.51 12.33 18.14
C GLY A 386 -40.18 11.00 18.59
N THR A 387 -41.12 10.46 17.81
CA THR A 387 -41.70 9.13 18.08
C THR A 387 -40.73 8.05 17.62
N MET A 388 -40.48 7.04 18.44
CA MET A 388 -39.71 5.88 18.03
C MET A 388 -40.60 4.88 17.33
N ALA A 389 -40.24 4.50 16.10
CA ALA A 389 -40.87 3.40 15.39
C ALA A 389 -39.98 2.16 15.50
N ALA A 390 -40.52 1.05 15.96
CA ALA A 390 -39.81 -0.20 16.13
C ALA A 390 -40.52 -1.31 15.37
N SER A 391 -39.84 -1.92 14.40
CA SER A 391 -40.41 -3.01 13.62
C SER A 391 -40.12 -4.37 14.24
N GLU A 392 -41.05 -5.28 14.06
CA GLU A 392 -40.98 -6.65 14.51
C GLU A 392 -41.48 -7.63 13.42
N ASN A 393 -41.70 -8.89 13.78
CA ASN A 393 -42.18 -9.90 12.83
C ASN A 393 -43.66 -9.78 12.51
N THR A 394 -44.41 -9.02 13.30
CA THR A 394 -45.86 -8.93 13.25
C THR A 394 -46.41 -7.52 13.03
N GLY A 395 -45.50 -6.53 12.87
CA GLY A 395 -45.91 -5.16 12.63
C GLY A 395 -44.90 -4.10 13.07
N ILE A 396 -45.40 -2.92 13.38
CA ILE A 396 -44.62 -1.77 13.85
C ILE A 396 -45.26 -1.20 15.10
N ASP A 397 -44.48 -1.04 16.15
CA ASP A 397 -44.88 -0.32 17.35
C ASP A 397 -44.35 1.11 17.35
N PHE A 398 -45.16 2.06 17.76
CA PHE A 398 -44.81 3.46 17.93
C PHE A 398 -44.75 3.81 19.41
N ILE A 399 -43.58 4.32 19.82
CA ILE A 399 -43.29 4.60 21.23
C ILE A 399 -43.04 6.09 21.40
N ARG A 400 -43.72 6.71 22.33
CA ARG A 400 -43.58 8.14 22.65
C ARG A 400 -43.68 8.34 24.16
N ASN A 401 -42.77 9.15 24.73
CA ASN A 401 -42.73 9.44 26.17
C ASN A 401 -42.78 8.17 27.03
N GLY A 402 -42.03 7.14 26.65
CA GLY A 402 -41.95 5.88 27.41
C GLY A 402 -43.16 4.96 27.31
N LYS A 403 -44.11 5.21 26.42
CA LYS A 403 -45.35 4.43 26.22
C LYS A 403 -45.52 4.05 24.75
N VAL A 404 -46.05 2.87 24.50
CA VAL A 404 -46.58 2.48 23.19
C VAL A 404 -47.84 3.27 22.94
N VAL A 405 -47.86 4.09 21.87
CA VAL A 405 -48.99 4.99 21.56
C VAL A 405 -49.82 4.50 20.38
N ALA A 406 -49.24 3.68 19.50
CA ALA A 406 -49.90 3.03 18.40
C ALA A 406 -49.16 1.77 17.97
N THR A 407 -49.87 0.87 17.32
CA THR A 407 -49.34 -0.31 16.65
C THR A 407 -49.95 -0.41 15.27
N ILE A 408 -49.24 -0.90 14.29
CA ILE A 408 -49.71 -1.16 12.93
C ILE A 408 -49.34 -2.59 12.57
N GLY A 409 -50.36 -3.40 12.24
CA GLY A 409 -50.21 -4.79 11.85
C GLY A 409 -50.89 -5.13 10.53
N GLU A 410 -51.11 -6.42 10.31
CA GLU A 410 -51.82 -6.92 9.11
C GLU A 410 -53.26 -6.42 9.03
N GLU A 411 -53.93 -6.31 10.20
CA GLU A 411 -55.32 -5.81 10.31
C GLU A 411 -55.45 -4.35 9.91
N ASP A 412 -54.34 -3.58 9.95
CA ASP A 412 -54.29 -2.19 9.58
C ASP A 412 -53.87 -1.98 8.10
N GLY A 413 -53.75 -3.06 7.35
CA GLY A 413 -53.45 -3.04 5.89
C GLY A 413 -51.97 -3.25 5.52
N LEU A 414 -51.13 -3.68 6.47
CA LEU A 414 -49.77 -4.16 6.12
C LEU A 414 -49.87 -5.47 5.35
N GLY A 415 -49.53 -5.46 4.05
CA GLY A 415 -49.59 -6.66 3.21
C GLY A 415 -48.62 -7.77 3.62
N ASN A 416 -47.55 -7.42 4.33
CA ASN A 416 -46.65 -8.35 5.02
C ASN A 416 -46.21 -7.71 6.33
N PRO A 417 -46.57 -8.28 7.48
CA PRO A 417 -46.23 -7.71 8.80
C PRO A 417 -44.76 -7.86 9.16
N GLN A 418 -44.01 -8.70 8.43
CA GLN A 418 -42.61 -8.89 8.71
C GLN A 418 -41.77 -7.77 8.04
N ILE A 419 -41.46 -6.73 8.80
CA ILE A 419 -40.67 -5.59 8.36
C ILE A 419 -39.20 -5.86 8.63
N LEU A 420 -38.39 -5.85 7.58
CA LEU A 420 -36.96 -6.12 7.66
C LEU A 420 -36.10 -4.86 7.91
N CYS A 421 -36.55 -3.73 7.38
CA CYS A 421 -35.87 -2.43 7.49
C CYS A 421 -36.89 -1.31 7.38
N MET A 422 -36.61 -0.19 8.05
CA MET A 422 -37.34 1.08 7.92
C MET A 422 -36.33 2.18 7.53
N LEU A 423 -36.77 3.13 6.70
CA LEU A 423 -35.98 4.27 6.20
C LEU A 423 -36.74 5.57 6.40
#